data_c4e365031fc7c09ae9c8385441e9a5db
#
_entry.id   c4e365031fc7c09ae9c8385441e9a5db
#
_cell.length_a   1.000
_cell.length_b   1.000
_cell.length_c   1.000
_cell.angle_alpha   90.00
_cell.angle_beta   90.00
_cell.angle_gamma   90.00
#
_symmetry.space_group_name_H-M   'P 1'
#
loop_
_entity.id
_entity.type
_entity.pdbx_description
1 polymer ?
#
loop_
_entity_poly.entity_id
_entity_poly.type
_entity_poly.pdbx_seq_one_letter_code
_entity_poly.pdbx_strand_id
1 'polypeptide(L)'
;MNMQEYIEEAEKDLLHTYNRYQVVFDHGDGVKLYDIEGKEYLDFVAGIAVFALGYNNKAYNDALKAQIDKILHTSNYYYNVPAIEAARKLKKISGMDRVFFTNSGAESIEGAIKTARKYAYLKDGKTDHEIIAMNHSFHGRTMGALSVTGNPHYREAFEPMIGNIRFAELNDFNSVLAQVTDKTCAILFETVQGEGGIFPATEEFMKQVRAVSYTHLTLPTN
;
A
#
# COMPACT_ATOMS: atom_id res chain seq x y z
N MET A 1 1.32 11.28 -34.09
CA MET A 1 0.44 12.12 -33.24
C MET A 1 1.33 13.10 -32.50
N ASN A 2 0.93 14.36 -32.41
CA ASN A 2 1.57 15.35 -31.55
C ASN A 2 1.05 15.21 -30.09
N MET A 3 1.58 15.98 -29.16
CA MET A 3 1.21 15.89 -27.73
C MET A 3 -0.28 16.13 -27.51
N GLN A 4 -0.85 17.13 -28.17
CA GLN A 4 -2.26 17.46 -28.03
C GLN A 4 -3.17 16.35 -28.55
N GLU A 5 -2.84 15.74 -29.67
CA GLU A 5 -3.60 14.60 -30.23
C GLU A 5 -3.60 13.38 -29.29
N TYR A 6 -2.47 13.06 -28.64
CA TYR A 6 -2.41 11.99 -27.64
C TYR A 6 -3.27 12.29 -26.41
N ILE A 7 -3.26 13.54 -25.94
CA ILE A 7 -4.07 13.96 -24.79
C ILE A 7 -5.56 13.86 -25.13
N GLU A 8 -5.98 14.38 -26.30
CA GLU A 8 -7.36 14.31 -26.76
C GLU A 8 -7.87 12.87 -26.92
N GLU A 9 -7.04 11.97 -27.45
CA GLU A 9 -7.38 10.55 -27.52
C GLU A 9 -7.50 9.94 -26.11
N ALA A 10 -6.56 10.23 -25.21
CA ALA A 10 -6.62 9.72 -23.83
C ALA A 10 -7.86 10.21 -23.09
N GLU A 11 -8.30 11.44 -23.26
CA GLU A 11 -9.50 11.98 -22.64
C GLU A 11 -10.80 11.36 -23.20
N LYS A 12 -10.78 10.83 -24.42
CA LYS A 12 -11.91 10.07 -24.99
C LYS A 12 -11.94 8.61 -24.53
N ASP A 13 -10.76 7.98 -24.45
CA ASP A 13 -10.66 6.54 -24.32
C ASP A 13 -10.46 6.06 -22.87
N LEU A 14 -9.92 6.92 -22.00
CA LEU A 14 -9.66 6.59 -20.61
C LEU A 14 -10.73 7.19 -19.69
N LEU A 15 -11.25 6.38 -18.78
CA LEU A 15 -12.16 6.88 -17.74
C LEU A 15 -11.47 8.00 -16.94
N HIS A 16 -12.16 9.12 -16.78
CA HIS A 16 -11.65 10.31 -16.09
C HIS A 16 -11.68 10.12 -14.55
N THR A 17 -10.73 9.33 -14.04
CA THR A 17 -10.56 9.08 -12.60
C THR A 17 -9.47 9.94 -11.96
N TYR A 18 -8.67 10.63 -12.75
CA TYR A 18 -7.58 11.52 -12.33
C TYR A 18 -7.52 12.78 -13.18
N ASN A 19 -7.19 13.90 -12.56
CA ASN A 19 -6.81 15.13 -13.27
C ASN A 19 -5.35 15.01 -13.70
N ARG A 20 -5.10 14.65 -14.95
CA ARG A 20 -3.75 14.44 -15.48
C ARG A 20 -3.11 15.76 -15.88
N TYR A 21 -1.81 15.90 -15.62
CA TYR A 21 -1.02 16.99 -16.21
C TYR A 21 -0.97 16.82 -17.73
N GLN A 22 -0.97 17.97 -18.45
CA GLN A 22 -1.01 18.01 -19.92
C GLN A 22 0.40 17.76 -20.50
N VAL A 23 0.94 16.58 -20.27
CA VAL A 23 2.24 16.13 -20.75
C VAL A 23 2.17 14.63 -21.08
N VAL A 24 2.83 14.24 -22.18
CA VAL A 24 2.93 12.84 -22.62
C VAL A 24 4.41 12.46 -22.57
N PHE A 25 4.78 11.64 -21.58
CA PHE A 25 6.13 11.14 -21.44
C PHE A 25 6.39 9.96 -22.40
N ASP A 26 7.58 9.92 -22.98
CA ASP A 26 8.05 8.89 -23.89
C ASP A 26 9.06 7.96 -23.19
N HIS A 27 10.10 8.51 -22.60
CA HIS A 27 11.15 7.73 -21.95
C HIS A 27 11.73 8.43 -20.71
N GLY A 28 12.58 7.71 -19.98
CA GLY A 28 13.30 8.24 -18.83
C GLY A 28 14.72 7.71 -18.75
N ASP A 29 15.63 8.50 -18.15
CA ASP A 29 16.99 8.10 -17.85
C ASP A 29 17.43 8.66 -16.49
N GLY A 30 17.85 7.79 -15.59
CA GLY A 30 18.19 8.15 -14.22
C GLY A 30 17.00 8.84 -13.51
N VAL A 31 17.15 10.11 -13.18
CA VAL A 31 16.13 10.93 -12.51
C VAL A 31 15.36 11.86 -13.47
N LYS A 32 15.51 11.65 -14.76
CA LYS A 32 14.92 12.51 -15.80
C LYS A 32 13.85 11.78 -16.57
N LEU A 33 12.81 12.51 -16.94
CA LEU A 33 11.79 12.12 -17.90
C LEU A 33 11.85 13.01 -19.12
N TYR A 34 11.52 12.48 -20.26
CA TYR A 34 11.46 13.18 -21.54
C TYR A 34 10.07 13.00 -22.13
N ASP A 35 9.46 14.10 -22.56
CA ASP A 35 8.19 14.02 -23.28
C ASP A 35 8.41 13.67 -24.77
N ILE A 36 7.31 13.42 -25.46
CA ILE A 36 7.34 13.05 -26.89
C ILE A 36 7.89 14.16 -27.81
N GLU A 37 8.05 15.37 -27.31
CA GLU A 37 8.65 16.51 -28.02
C GLU A 37 10.14 16.68 -27.66
N GLY A 38 10.67 15.81 -26.79
CA GLY A 38 12.06 15.79 -26.36
C GLY A 38 12.41 16.76 -25.24
N LYS A 39 11.41 17.39 -24.62
CA LYS A 39 11.65 18.28 -23.47
C LYS A 39 11.97 17.45 -22.23
N GLU A 40 13.00 17.88 -21.51
CA GLU A 40 13.49 17.25 -20.29
C GLU A 40 12.77 17.78 -19.04
N TYR A 41 12.49 16.86 -18.10
CA TYR A 41 11.91 17.13 -16.80
C TYR A 41 12.69 16.40 -15.72
N LEU A 42 12.94 17.04 -14.58
CA LEU A 42 13.40 16.36 -13.38
C LEU A 42 12.22 15.69 -12.69
N ASP A 43 12.33 14.38 -12.45
CA ASP A 43 11.27 13.61 -11.82
C ASP A 43 11.43 13.58 -10.30
N PHE A 44 10.67 14.40 -9.60
CA PHE A 44 10.54 14.37 -8.14
C PHE A 44 9.36 13.51 -7.64
N VAL A 45 8.60 12.91 -8.55
CA VAL A 45 7.44 12.05 -8.23
C VAL A 45 7.84 10.58 -8.17
N ALA A 46 8.78 10.16 -9.02
CA ALA A 46 9.29 8.80 -9.11
C ALA A 46 8.17 7.73 -9.14
N GLY A 47 7.11 7.99 -9.93
CA GLY A 47 5.94 7.09 -9.99
C GLY A 47 5.21 6.94 -8.65
N ILE A 48 5.17 7.99 -7.84
CA ILE A 48 4.73 8.00 -6.44
C ILE A 48 5.63 7.08 -5.59
N ALA A 49 6.95 7.39 -5.63
CA ALA A 49 8.02 6.75 -4.87
C ALA A 49 8.29 5.25 -5.19
N VAL A 50 7.79 4.71 -6.31
CA VAL A 50 8.03 3.31 -6.69
C VAL A 50 9.25 3.12 -7.59
N PHE A 51 9.76 4.17 -8.22
CA PHE A 51 10.93 4.16 -9.10
C PHE A 51 12.23 4.57 -8.37
N ALA A 52 12.49 3.98 -7.21
CA ALA A 52 13.65 4.32 -6.38
C ALA A 52 15.03 4.10 -7.05
N LEU A 53 15.12 3.24 -8.07
CA LEU A 53 16.34 2.98 -8.83
C LEU A 53 16.55 3.97 -9.98
N GLY A 54 15.57 4.84 -10.24
CA GLY A 54 15.53 5.70 -11.43
C GLY A 54 15.20 4.92 -12.70
N TYR A 55 15.03 5.67 -13.79
CA TYR A 55 14.70 5.12 -15.11
C TYR A 55 15.93 4.52 -15.78
N ASN A 56 15.71 3.55 -16.64
CA ASN A 56 16.73 2.91 -17.47
C ASN A 56 17.93 2.35 -16.67
N ASN A 57 17.70 1.88 -15.44
CA ASN A 57 18.76 1.23 -14.66
C ASN A 57 19.18 -0.08 -15.33
N LYS A 58 20.42 -0.11 -15.84
CA LYS A 58 20.92 -1.25 -16.66
C LYS A 58 20.85 -2.58 -15.92
N ALA A 59 21.27 -2.64 -14.66
CA ALA A 59 21.27 -3.90 -13.91
C ALA A 59 19.87 -4.45 -13.68
N TYR A 60 18.93 -3.56 -13.37
CA TYR A 60 17.52 -3.90 -13.21
C TYR A 60 16.90 -4.38 -14.52
N ASN A 61 17.09 -3.63 -15.61
CA ASN A 61 16.58 -3.98 -16.92
C ASN A 61 17.12 -5.31 -17.44
N ASP A 62 18.41 -5.55 -17.29
CA ASP A 62 19.05 -6.79 -17.72
C ASP A 62 18.54 -8.00 -16.92
N ALA A 63 18.33 -7.84 -15.61
CA ALA A 63 17.76 -8.89 -14.77
C ALA A 63 16.32 -9.23 -15.19
N LEU A 64 15.48 -8.22 -15.50
CA LEU A 64 14.12 -8.45 -15.99
C LEU A 64 14.11 -9.15 -17.36
N LYS A 65 14.93 -8.71 -18.32
CA LYS A 65 15.05 -9.35 -19.63
C LYS A 65 15.47 -10.81 -19.50
N ALA A 66 16.48 -11.09 -18.69
CA ALA A 66 16.94 -12.45 -18.44
C ALA A 66 15.88 -13.33 -17.76
N GLN A 67 15.03 -12.76 -16.91
CA GLN A 67 13.93 -13.50 -16.28
C GLN A 67 12.76 -13.76 -17.24
N ILE A 68 12.46 -12.81 -18.12
CA ILE A 68 11.45 -12.97 -19.19
C ILE A 68 11.78 -14.16 -20.07
N ASP A 69 13.06 -14.31 -20.46
CA ASP A 69 13.54 -15.41 -21.30
C ASP A 69 13.50 -16.79 -20.61
N LYS A 70 13.40 -16.81 -19.27
CA LYS A 70 13.29 -18.06 -18.49
C LYS A 70 11.85 -18.46 -18.24
N ILE A 71 11.11 -17.64 -17.49
CA ILE A 71 9.74 -17.92 -17.10
C ILE A 71 9.08 -16.67 -16.56
N LEU A 72 7.91 -16.32 -17.08
CA LEU A 72 7.14 -15.15 -16.67
C LEU A 72 6.18 -15.44 -15.54
N HIS A 73 5.50 -16.60 -15.59
CA HIS A 73 4.43 -16.91 -14.66
C HIS A 73 4.27 -18.41 -14.43
N THR A 74 4.02 -18.81 -13.17
CA THR A 74 3.81 -20.22 -12.79
C THR A 74 2.55 -20.43 -11.97
N SER A 75 1.77 -19.39 -11.69
CA SER A 75 0.71 -19.39 -10.67
C SER A 75 1.20 -19.74 -9.24
N ASN A 76 0.30 -19.67 -8.26
CA ASN A 76 0.58 -20.07 -6.88
C ASN A 76 0.52 -21.60 -6.65
N TYR A 77 0.23 -22.39 -7.69
CA TYR A 77 0.27 -23.85 -7.58
C TYR A 77 1.68 -24.40 -7.61
N TYR A 78 2.66 -23.63 -8.06
CA TYR A 78 4.05 -24.07 -8.16
C TYR A 78 5.02 -23.11 -7.49
N TYR A 79 6.13 -23.66 -7.01
CA TYR A 79 7.22 -22.86 -6.49
C TYR A 79 8.06 -22.28 -7.64
N ASN A 80 8.59 -21.06 -7.44
CA ASN A 80 9.56 -20.47 -8.35
C ASN A 80 10.72 -19.82 -7.59
N VAL A 81 11.88 -19.80 -8.20
CA VAL A 81 13.12 -19.32 -7.56
C VAL A 81 13.06 -17.85 -7.18
N PRO A 82 12.63 -16.92 -8.07
CA PRO A 82 12.61 -15.49 -7.74
C PRO A 82 11.76 -15.16 -6.51
N ALA A 83 10.57 -15.75 -6.39
CA ALA A 83 9.68 -15.49 -5.24
C ALA A 83 10.29 -16.00 -3.92
N ILE A 84 10.91 -17.20 -3.93
CA ILE A 84 11.55 -17.78 -2.76
C ILE A 84 12.75 -16.92 -2.31
N GLU A 85 13.60 -16.49 -3.26
CA GLU A 85 14.76 -15.65 -2.95
C GLU A 85 14.36 -14.25 -2.45
N ALA A 86 13.33 -13.65 -3.07
CA ALA A 86 12.77 -12.38 -2.62
C ALA A 86 12.21 -12.50 -1.20
N ALA A 87 11.41 -13.54 -0.91
CA ALA A 87 10.88 -13.79 0.43
C ALA A 87 11.98 -13.96 1.47
N ARG A 88 13.05 -14.70 1.14
CA ARG A 88 14.20 -14.88 2.04
C ARG A 88 14.90 -13.56 2.36
N LYS A 89 15.09 -12.68 1.37
CA LYS A 89 15.69 -11.35 1.58
C LYS A 89 14.78 -10.45 2.42
N LEU A 90 13.48 -10.41 2.09
CA LEU A 90 12.51 -9.60 2.83
C LEU A 90 12.40 -10.04 4.29
N LYS A 91 12.36 -11.34 4.59
CA LYS A 91 12.40 -11.86 5.95
C LYS A 91 13.61 -11.37 6.74
N LYS A 92 14.80 -11.40 6.11
CA LYS A 92 16.04 -10.98 6.77
C LYS A 92 16.03 -9.50 7.15
N ILE A 93 15.48 -8.63 6.30
CA ILE A 93 15.49 -7.17 6.53
C ILE A 93 14.31 -6.68 7.36
N SER A 94 13.17 -7.40 7.32
CA SER A 94 11.95 -7.01 8.05
C SER A 94 11.86 -7.63 9.44
N GLY A 95 12.58 -8.72 9.70
CA GLY A 95 12.42 -9.50 10.93
C GLY A 95 11.11 -10.31 10.99
N MET A 96 10.33 -10.35 9.91
CA MET A 96 9.08 -11.12 9.85
C MET A 96 9.33 -12.58 9.46
N ASP A 97 8.46 -13.49 9.90
CA ASP A 97 8.62 -14.93 9.63
C ASP A 97 8.19 -15.36 8.23
N ARG A 98 7.22 -14.66 7.65
CA ARG A 98 6.62 -15.03 6.36
C ARG A 98 6.30 -13.82 5.52
N VAL A 99 6.23 -14.03 4.20
CA VAL A 99 5.91 -13.00 3.20
C VAL A 99 4.71 -13.47 2.39
N PHE A 100 3.79 -12.56 2.16
CA PHE A 100 2.67 -12.72 1.24
C PHE A 100 2.80 -11.69 0.13
N PHE A 101 3.01 -12.15 -1.11
CA PHE A 101 3.13 -11.27 -2.28
C PHE A 101 1.75 -10.99 -2.88
N THR A 102 1.53 -9.75 -3.25
CA THR A 102 0.31 -9.26 -3.91
C THR A 102 0.68 -8.37 -5.09
N ASN A 103 -0.30 -8.00 -5.91
CA ASN A 103 -0.07 -7.18 -7.10
C ASN A 103 -0.06 -5.67 -6.80
N SER A 104 -0.54 -5.26 -5.63
CA SER A 104 -0.65 -3.85 -5.26
C SER A 104 -0.65 -3.65 -3.74
N GLY A 105 -0.37 -2.40 -3.30
CA GLY A 105 -0.53 -2.01 -1.90
C GLY A 105 -1.96 -2.19 -1.40
N ALA A 106 -2.97 -1.88 -2.22
CA ALA A 106 -4.37 -2.10 -1.86
C ALA A 106 -4.67 -3.58 -1.58
N GLU A 107 -4.17 -4.51 -2.41
CA GLU A 107 -4.31 -5.95 -2.16
C GLU A 107 -3.55 -6.40 -0.92
N SER A 108 -2.42 -5.79 -0.59
CA SER A 108 -1.70 -6.07 0.66
C SER A 108 -2.53 -5.68 1.88
N ILE A 109 -3.21 -4.54 1.84
CA ILE A 109 -4.14 -4.11 2.90
C ILE A 109 -5.35 -5.05 2.99
N GLU A 110 -5.93 -5.47 1.85
CA GLU A 110 -6.98 -6.51 1.84
C GLU A 110 -6.49 -7.80 2.53
N GLY A 111 -5.28 -8.22 2.21
CA GLY A 111 -4.63 -9.37 2.85
C GLY A 111 -4.45 -9.18 4.36
N ALA A 112 -4.02 -8.00 4.81
CA ALA A 112 -3.85 -7.67 6.23
C ALA A 112 -5.19 -7.70 6.99
N ILE A 113 -6.23 -7.04 6.46
CA ILE A 113 -7.59 -7.05 7.03
C ILE A 113 -8.11 -8.48 7.18
N LYS A 114 -8.01 -9.28 6.11
CA LYS A 114 -8.48 -10.67 6.11
C LYS A 114 -7.67 -11.53 7.08
N THR A 115 -6.37 -11.34 7.17
CA THR A 115 -5.49 -12.07 8.09
C THR A 115 -5.85 -11.76 9.54
N ALA A 116 -5.98 -10.48 9.90
CA ALA A 116 -6.37 -10.04 11.24
C ALA A 116 -7.72 -10.65 11.65
N ARG A 117 -8.75 -10.50 10.83
CA ARG A 117 -10.09 -11.03 11.10
C ARG A 117 -10.10 -12.57 11.16
N LYS A 118 -9.41 -13.24 10.23
CA LYS A 118 -9.34 -14.71 10.24
C LYS A 118 -8.63 -15.26 11.46
N TYR A 119 -7.54 -14.62 11.87
CA TYR A 119 -6.82 -15.01 13.07
C TYR A 119 -7.68 -14.87 14.32
N ALA A 120 -8.36 -13.75 14.50
CA ALA A 120 -9.25 -13.51 15.63
C ALA A 120 -10.42 -14.53 15.63
N TYR A 121 -11.04 -14.79 14.48
CA TYR A 121 -12.07 -15.81 14.33
C TYR A 121 -11.59 -17.20 14.76
N LEU A 122 -10.37 -17.58 14.42
CA LEU A 122 -9.81 -18.89 14.83
C LEU A 122 -9.59 -19.00 16.34
N LYS A 123 -9.55 -17.88 17.05
CA LYS A 123 -9.40 -17.87 18.52
C LYS A 123 -10.71 -17.98 19.27
N ASP A 124 -11.76 -17.30 18.82
CA ASP A 124 -13.00 -17.19 19.59
C ASP A 124 -14.28 -17.52 18.79
N GLY A 125 -14.18 -17.77 17.48
CA GLY A 125 -15.30 -18.12 16.62
C GLY A 125 -16.22 -16.95 16.25
N LYS A 126 -15.89 -15.71 16.67
CA LYS A 126 -16.72 -14.53 16.39
C LYS A 126 -16.35 -13.88 15.06
N THR A 127 -17.28 -13.12 14.50
CA THR A 127 -17.14 -12.43 13.19
C THR A 127 -17.28 -10.91 13.29
N ASP A 128 -17.48 -10.38 14.49
CA ASP A 128 -17.73 -8.95 14.75
C ASP A 128 -16.48 -8.18 15.23
N HIS A 129 -15.30 -8.72 14.92
CA HIS A 129 -14.02 -8.10 15.28
C HIS A 129 -13.81 -6.75 14.60
N GLU A 130 -13.23 -5.82 15.35
CA GLU A 130 -12.99 -4.44 14.98
C GLU A 130 -11.52 -4.19 14.63
N ILE A 131 -11.29 -3.29 13.68
CA ILE A 131 -9.96 -2.79 13.32
C ILE A 131 -9.93 -1.30 13.60
N ILE A 132 -8.87 -0.83 14.25
CA ILE A 132 -8.60 0.60 14.45
C ILE A 132 -7.66 1.05 13.33
N ALA A 133 -8.08 2.06 12.56
CA ALA A 133 -7.27 2.74 11.55
C ALA A 133 -7.03 4.21 11.95
N MET A 134 -6.17 4.93 11.25
CA MET A 134 -5.87 6.31 11.58
C MET A 134 -6.62 7.29 10.66
N ASN A 135 -7.07 8.41 11.23
CA ASN A 135 -7.51 9.55 10.44
C ASN A 135 -6.39 10.03 9.51
N HIS A 136 -6.74 10.63 8.39
CA HIS A 136 -5.81 11.12 7.36
C HIS A 136 -4.94 10.03 6.70
N SER A 137 -5.19 8.74 6.97
CA SER A 137 -4.46 7.64 6.34
C SER A 137 -4.92 7.38 4.91
N PHE A 138 -4.03 6.76 4.12
CA PHE A 138 -4.34 6.23 2.80
C PHE A 138 -3.87 4.79 2.68
N HIS A 139 -4.82 3.87 2.45
CA HIS A 139 -4.53 2.43 2.39
C HIS A 139 -4.90 1.79 1.05
N GLY A 140 -5.52 2.52 0.15
CA GLY A 140 -5.88 2.04 -1.18
C GLY A 140 -7.32 2.34 -1.58
N ARG A 141 -7.70 1.88 -2.78
CA ARG A 141 -9.01 2.21 -3.40
C ARG A 141 -9.93 1.01 -3.62
N THR A 142 -9.52 -0.22 -3.24
CA THR A 142 -10.43 -1.36 -3.15
C THR A 142 -11.38 -1.17 -1.97
N MET A 143 -12.55 -1.79 -1.99
CA MET A 143 -13.57 -1.54 -0.96
C MET A 143 -13.06 -1.80 0.47
N GLY A 144 -12.28 -2.86 0.71
CA GLY A 144 -11.71 -3.13 2.01
C GLY A 144 -10.61 -2.13 2.38
N ALA A 145 -9.66 -1.84 1.49
CA ALA A 145 -8.61 -0.85 1.73
C ALA A 145 -9.18 0.57 1.90
N LEU A 146 -10.21 0.91 1.12
CA LEU A 146 -10.93 2.19 1.25
C LEU A 146 -11.63 2.31 2.61
N SER A 147 -12.18 1.21 3.12
CA SER A 147 -12.87 1.19 4.41
C SER A 147 -11.96 1.56 5.59
N VAL A 148 -10.66 1.26 5.51
CA VAL A 148 -9.66 1.62 6.53
C VAL A 148 -8.89 2.90 6.20
N THR A 149 -9.18 3.55 5.07
CA THR A 149 -8.63 4.85 4.68
C THR A 149 -9.32 5.96 5.46
N GLY A 150 -8.53 6.76 6.19
CA GLY A 150 -9.04 7.72 7.19
C GLY A 150 -9.57 9.04 6.65
N ASN A 151 -9.55 9.27 5.33
CA ASN A 151 -10.13 10.47 4.72
C ASN A 151 -11.61 10.21 4.34
N PRO A 152 -12.58 10.86 5.03
CA PRO A 152 -14.01 10.67 4.74
C PRO A 152 -14.40 10.97 3.30
N HIS A 153 -13.79 11.99 2.69
CA HIS A 153 -14.08 12.40 1.31
C HIS A 153 -13.83 11.27 0.28
N TYR A 154 -12.85 10.39 0.56
CA TYR A 154 -12.60 9.25 -0.34
C TYR A 154 -13.64 8.14 -0.20
N ARG A 155 -14.38 8.06 0.91
CA ARG A 155 -15.32 6.99 1.23
C ARG A 155 -16.78 7.33 0.95
N GLU A 156 -17.19 8.59 1.16
CA GLU A 156 -18.59 9.01 1.21
C GLU A 156 -19.45 8.57 0.02
N ALA A 157 -18.87 8.56 -1.19
CA ALA A 157 -19.57 8.16 -2.40
C ALA A 157 -19.74 6.62 -2.56
N PHE A 158 -19.08 5.83 -1.69
CA PHE A 158 -19.00 4.37 -1.80
C PHE A 158 -19.60 3.63 -0.59
N GLU A 159 -20.29 4.35 0.29
CA GLU A 159 -20.95 3.74 1.44
C GLU A 159 -22.08 2.78 0.99
N PRO A 160 -22.34 1.65 1.72
CA PRO A 160 -21.72 1.30 3.00
C PRO A 160 -20.35 0.61 2.82
N MET A 161 -19.41 0.99 3.68
CA MET A 161 -18.09 0.35 3.77
C MET A 161 -18.18 -1.02 4.50
N ILE A 162 -17.06 -1.79 4.51
CA ILE A 162 -16.98 -2.97 5.38
C ILE A 162 -17.08 -2.51 6.84
N GLY A 163 -18.00 -3.05 7.60
CA GLY A 163 -18.25 -2.65 8.98
C GLY A 163 -17.07 -2.92 9.94
N ASN A 164 -17.23 -2.44 11.18
CA ASN A 164 -16.31 -2.68 12.29
C ASN A 164 -14.92 -2.05 12.10
N ILE A 165 -14.89 -0.84 11.53
CA ILE A 165 -13.70 0.00 11.47
C ILE A 165 -13.90 1.21 12.38
N ARG A 166 -12.90 1.48 13.22
CA ARG A 166 -12.83 2.64 14.11
C ARG A 166 -11.65 3.50 13.69
N PHE A 167 -11.73 4.81 13.92
CA PHE A 167 -10.67 5.74 13.57
C PHE A 167 -10.13 6.44 14.80
N ALA A 168 -8.80 6.60 14.83
CA ALA A 168 -8.04 7.31 15.86
C ALA A 168 -7.09 8.32 15.22
N GLU A 169 -6.54 9.23 16.02
CA GLU A 169 -5.55 10.18 15.56
C GLU A 169 -4.13 9.60 15.62
N LEU A 170 -3.34 9.81 14.56
CA LEU A 170 -1.93 9.45 14.56
C LEU A 170 -1.17 10.28 15.61
N ASN A 171 -0.26 9.66 16.35
CA ASN A 171 0.51 10.29 17.43
C ASN A 171 -0.31 10.72 18.66
N ASP A 172 -1.58 10.37 18.73
CA ASP A 172 -2.40 10.50 19.93
C ASP A 172 -2.77 9.12 20.49
N PHE A 173 -1.98 8.65 21.44
CA PHE A 173 -2.20 7.34 22.05
C PHE A 173 -3.53 7.26 22.81
N ASN A 174 -4.00 8.35 23.42
CA ASN A 174 -5.28 8.38 24.12
C ASN A 174 -6.45 8.22 23.12
N SER A 175 -6.33 8.81 21.95
CA SER A 175 -7.29 8.58 20.85
C SER A 175 -7.36 7.10 20.47
N VAL A 176 -6.23 6.41 20.38
CA VAL A 176 -6.21 4.97 20.11
C VAL A 176 -6.88 4.19 21.24
N LEU A 177 -6.52 4.46 22.50
CA LEU A 177 -7.11 3.77 23.65
C LEU A 177 -8.62 3.94 23.75
N ALA A 178 -9.15 5.11 23.38
CA ALA A 178 -10.58 5.38 23.36
C ALA A 178 -11.33 4.50 22.32
N GLN A 179 -10.64 3.96 21.33
CA GLN A 179 -11.23 3.09 20.31
C GLN A 179 -11.04 1.59 20.62
N VAL A 180 -10.16 1.23 21.56
CA VAL A 180 -9.92 -0.17 21.91
C VAL A 180 -11.14 -0.76 22.64
N THR A 181 -11.60 -1.91 22.19
CA THR A 181 -12.67 -2.70 22.81
C THR A 181 -12.25 -4.15 22.95
N ASP A 182 -13.08 -4.97 23.56
CA ASP A 182 -12.92 -6.44 23.61
C ASP A 182 -13.02 -7.13 22.25
N LYS A 183 -13.50 -6.40 21.22
CA LYS A 183 -13.60 -6.87 19.83
C LYS A 183 -12.42 -6.43 18.96
N THR A 184 -11.57 -5.56 19.43
CA THR A 184 -10.44 -5.05 18.64
C THR A 184 -9.47 -6.19 18.31
N CYS A 185 -9.23 -6.43 17.03
CA CYS A 185 -8.34 -7.48 16.56
C CYS A 185 -7.07 -6.96 15.87
N ALA A 186 -7.03 -5.69 15.48
CA ALA A 186 -5.86 -5.08 14.88
C ALA A 186 -5.87 -3.55 15.00
N ILE A 187 -4.68 -2.97 14.97
CA ILE A 187 -4.45 -1.53 14.78
C ILE A 187 -3.64 -1.38 13.49
N LEU A 188 -4.15 -0.61 12.54
CA LEU A 188 -3.54 -0.38 11.23
C LEU A 188 -3.13 1.08 11.11
N PHE A 189 -1.86 1.34 10.84
CA PHE A 189 -1.34 2.69 10.61
C PHE A 189 -0.12 2.68 9.70
N GLU A 190 0.19 3.85 9.14
CA GLU A 190 1.40 4.10 8.36
C GLU A 190 2.50 4.61 9.29
N THR A 191 3.73 4.14 9.12
CA THR A 191 4.88 4.71 9.84
C THR A 191 5.18 6.14 9.39
N VAL A 192 4.77 6.49 8.17
CA VAL A 192 4.70 7.86 7.64
C VAL A 192 3.43 7.96 6.80
N GLN A 193 2.49 8.78 7.23
CA GLN A 193 1.31 9.11 6.41
C GLN A 193 1.75 9.95 5.21
N GLY A 194 1.95 9.31 4.06
CA GLY A 194 2.44 9.98 2.86
C GLY A 194 1.39 10.88 2.21
N GLU A 195 0.23 10.33 1.89
CA GLU A 195 -0.90 11.04 1.27
C GLU A 195 -1.49 12.10 2.22
N GLY A 196 -1.51 11.83 3.51
CA GLY A 196 -2.05 12.73 4.53
C GLY A 196 -1.22 13.99 4.80
N GLY A 197 -0.04 14.15 4.17
CA GLY A 197 0.82 15.33 4.30
C GLY A 197 2.22 15.07 4.85
N ILE A 198 2.70 13.84 4.75
CA ILE A 198 4.05 13.39 5.18
C ILE A 198 4.22 13.56 6.70
N PHE A 199 3.32 12.95 7.45
CA PHE A 199 3.37 12.94 8.92
C PHE A 199 3.98 11.63 9.43
N PRO A 200 5.19 11.65 10.04
CA PRO A 200 5.79 10.46 10.63
C PRO A 200 5.12 10.09 11.95
N ALA A 201 4.94 8.80 12.17
CA ALA A 201 4.60 8.28 13.50
C ALA A 201 5.81 8.44 14.42
N THR A 202 5.58 8.94 15.65
CA THR A 202 6.64 9.08 16.63
C THR A 202 7.07 7.73 17.20
N GLU A 203 8.32 7.61 17.61
CA GLU A 203 8.83 6.37 18.23
C GLU A 203 8.05 6.04 19.51
N GLU A 204 7.70 7.04 20.28
CA GLU A 204 6.90 6.88 21.50
C GLU A 204 5.51 6.32 21.19
N PHE A 205 4.79 6.89 20.22
CA PHE A 205 3.50 6.38 19.77
C PHE A 205 3.57 4.93 19.31
N MET A 206 4.56 4.60 18.48
CA MET A 206 4.74 3.22 18.00
C MET A 206 4.98 2.23 19.15
N LYS A 207 5.80 2.61 20.15
CA LYS A 207 6.04 1.78 21.36
C LYS A 207 4.77 1.60 22.19
N GLN A 208 4.00 2.65 22.38
CA GLN A 208 2.75 2.61 23.14
C GLN A 208 1.69 1.74 22.44
N VAL A 209 1.49 1.93 21.11
CA VAL A 209 0.59 1.08 20.32
C VAL A 209 1.03 -0.37 20.34
N ARG A 210 2.34 -0.63 20.27
CA ARG A 210 2.89 -1.99 20.38
C ARG A 210 2.58 -2.62 21.74
N ALA A 211 2.75 -1.89 22.82
CA ALA A 211 2.43 -2.39 24.15
C ALA A 211 0.95 -2.75 24.31
N VAL A 212 0.05 -1.91 23.83
CA VAL A 212 -1.40 -2.18 23.79
C VAL A 212 -1.71 -3.41 22.96
N SER A 213 -1.07 -3.57 21.81
CA SER A 213 -1.30 -4.75 20.95
C SER A 213 -0.91 -6.08 21.62
N TYR A 214 0.13 -6.11 22.44
CA TYR A 214 0.47 -7.29 23.22
C TYR A 214 -0.54 -7.58 24.33
N THR A 215 -1.13 -6.56 24.92
CA THR A 215 -2.05 -6.72 26.06
C THR A 215 -3.48 -7.07 25.61
N HIS A 216 -3.95 -6.45 24.52
CA HIS A 216 -5.35 -6.54 24.09
C HIS A 216 -5.55 -7.30 22.77
N LEU A 217 -4.56 -7.27 21.87
CA LEU A 217 -4.63 -7.94 20.60
C LEU A 217 -3.89 -9.27 20.66
N THR A 218 -4.55 -10.32 20.31
CA THR A 218 -4.02 -11.68 20.44
C THR A 218 -3.15 -12.11 19.25
N LEU A 219 -2.69 -11.19 18.43
CA LEU A 219 -1.73 -11.45 17.36
C LEU A 219 -0.32 -11.47 17.93
N PRO A 220 0.39 -12.62 17.93
CA PRO A 220 1.83 -12.56 18.06
C PRO A 220 2.37 -11.86 16.83
N THR A 221 2.83 -10.65 17.01
CA THR A 221 3.61 -9.92 16.03
C THR A 221 5.06 -10.13 16.38
N ASN A 222 5.68 -11.14 15.79
CA ASN A 222 7.12 -11.24 15.73
C ASN A 222 7.66 -10.49 14.55
#